data_aea356b8986b75c0e4d91cac0eceb057
#
_entry.id   aea356b8986b75c0e4d91cac0eceb057
#
_cell.length_a   1.000
_cell.length_b   1.000
_cell.length_c   1.000
_cell.angle_alpha   90.00
_cell.angle_beta   90.00
_cell.angle_gamma   90.00
#
_symmetry.space_group_name_H-M   'P 1'
#
loop_
_entity.id
_entity.type
_entity.pdbx_description
1 polymer ?
#
loop_
_entity_poly.entity_id
_entity_poly.type
_entity_poly.pdbx_seq_one_letter_code
_entity_poly.pdbx_strand_id
1 'polypeptide(L)'
;MQEINYREDISASKEYKEAYVREIKDIIKRREQAAVPLRDNYSRDIFCNQEKYREDFKAMLGWPLTEKQVQSVPEAKINKLTEDENCSIYRVSVEVLDGLSMTGLLFQKDEKQRPLVIAQHGGMGTPELVGNFYGKKTNYNHMIERMLSYDVHVFAPQLLIWESSYEVEFDRMALDAQLKRVGSSITALEIYGITRILDYFEAQSYVSSFGMIGLSYGGFYTLFTTAVDTRIKSAVSCAFFNSRKEYAWPDWTWFRSAETFSDAEVACLIYPRRLCIEVGTKDEGFDINSARAEICRLRELSSTVNDEWLDVIEFEGNHEFCLEDAPLKRLAWDLLEF
;
A
#
# COMPACT_ATOMS: atom_id res chain seq x y z
N MET A 1 -12.39 -65.55 14.35
CA MET A 1 -11.34 -64.52 14.53
C MET A 1 -12.03 -63.24 14.85
N GLN A 2 -11.83 -62.67 16.07
CA GLN A 2 -12.26 -61.34 16.38
C GLN A 2 -11.50 -60.39 15.45
N GLU A 3 -12.21 -59.56 14.67
CA GLU A 3 -11.57 -58.48 13.97
C GLU A 3 -10.96 -57.54 15.01
N ILE A 4 -9.65 -57.50 15.09
CA ILE A 4 -8.92 -56.56 15.96
C ILE A 4 -9.08 -55.21 15.33
N ASN A 5 -9.88 -54.35 15.96
CA ASN A 5 -10.15 -53.02 15.48
C ASN A 5 -9.07 -52.08 16.04
N TYR A 6 -7.98 -51.83 15.31
CA TYR A 6 -6.87 -50.95 15.66
C TYR A 6 -7.21 -49.45 15.46
N ARG A 7 -8.40 -49.07 15.85
CA ARG A 7 -8.80 -47.65 15.77
C ARG A 7 -8.57 -46.97 17.11
N GLU A 8 -7.80 -45.93 17.05
CA GLU A 8 -7.66 -45.01 18.17
C GLU A 8 -8.95 -44.21 18.36
N ASP A 9 -9.25 -43.77 19.61
CA ASP A 9 -10.35 -42.89 19.89
C ASP A 9 -10.13 -41.54 19.20
N ILE A 10 -11.21 -40.95 18.64
CA ILE A 10 -11.12 -39.67 17.91
C ILE A 10 -10.66 -38.52 18.79
N SER A 11 -10.89 -38.57 20.10
CA SER A 11 -10.41 -37.57 21.06
C SER A 11 -8.89 -37.55 21.17
N ALA A 12 -8.25 -38.74 21.20
CA ALA A 12 -6.79 -38.86 21.20
C ALA A 12 -6.20 -38.26 19.89
N SER A 13 -6.80 -38.58 18.73
CA SER A 13 -6.39 -38.00 17.44
C SER A 13 -6.50 -36.47 17.43
N LYS A 14 -7.52 -35.90 18.07
CA LYS A 14 -7.70 -34.46 18.21
C LYS A 14 -6.58 -33.85 19.06
N GLU A 15 -6.24 -34.43 20.19
CA GLU A 15 -5.15 -33.95 21.08
C GLU A 15 -3.80 -33.88 20.34
N TYR A 16 -3.46 -34.90 19.54
CA TYR A 16 -2.23 -34.89 18.74
C TYR A 16 -2.22 -33.79 17.70
N LYS A 17 -3.35 -33.54 17.02
CA LYS A 17 -3.45 -32.42 16.05
C LYS A 17 -3.31 -31.08 16.74
N GLU A 18 -3.95 -30.88 17.89
CA GLU A 18 -3.83 -29.63 18.65
C GLU A 18 -2.38 -29.43 19.16
N ALA A 19 -1.72 -30.50 19.64
CA ALA A 19 -0.32 -30.44 20.02
C ALA A 19 0.57 -30.02 18.83
N TYR A 20 0.39 -30.65 17.67
CA TYR A 20 1.15 -30.34 16.47
C TYR A 20 0.97 -28.88 16.02
N VAL A 21 -0.25 -28.35 16.07
CA VAL A 21 -0.52 -26.92 15.79
C VAL A 21 0.22 -26.00 16.77
N ARG A 22 0.19 -26.32 18.10
CA ARG A 22 0.93 -25.53 19.09
C ARG A 22 2.44 -25.56 18.81
N GLU A 23 3.00 -26.73 18.51
CA GLU A 23 4.43 -26.90 18.22
C GLU A 23 4.85 -26.11 16.96
N ILE A 24 4.03 -26.10 15.90
CA ILE A 24 4.27 -25.27 14.72
C ILE A 24 4.27 -23.79 15.09
N LYS A 25 3.30 -23.31 15.88
CA LYS A 25 3.25 -21.91 16.34
C LYS A 25 4.48 -21.54 17.16
N ASP A 26 4.97 -22.46 18.00
CA ASP A 26 6.20 -22.26 18.76
C ASP A 26 7.44 -22.19 17.86
N ILE A 27 7.48 -22.99 16.80
CA ILE A 27 8.54 -22.89 15.77
C ILE A 27 8.49 -21.54 15.09
N ILE A 28 7.31 -21.09 14.64
CA ILE A 28 7.14 -19.78 14.01
C ILE A 28 7.66 -18.68 14.93
N LYS A 29 7.22 -18.65 16.19
CA LYS A 29 7.65 -17.66 17.18
C LYS A 29 9.18 -17.63 17.36
N ARG A 30 9.83 -18.81 17.42
CA ARG A 30 11.30 -18.88 17.52
C ARG A 30 11.98 -18.38 16.25
N ARG A 31 11.41 -18.69 15.06
CA ARG A 31 11.95 -18.20 13.78
C ARG A 31 11.81 -16.69 13.63
N GLU A 32 10.68 -16.11 14.04
CA GLU A 32 10.48 -14.65 14.07
C GLU A 32 11.48 -13.96 15.02
N GLN A 33 11.71 -14.52 16.22
CA GLN A 33 12.72 -13.98 17.13
C GLN A 33 14.14 -14.05 16.53
N ALA A 34 14.46 -15.13 15.83
CA ALA A 34 15.74 -15.28 15.16
C ALA A 34 15.88 -14.36 13.93
N ALA A 35 14.79 -13.94 13.31
CA ALA A 35 14.80 -13.04 12.17
C ALA A 35 15.17 -11.59 12.55
N VAL A 36 14.87 -11.15 13.79
CA VAL A 36 15.14 -9.79 14.24
C VAL A 36 16.60 -9.38 14.04
N PRO A 37 17.61 -10.07 14.61
CA PRO A 37 19.01 -9.69 14.42
C PRO A 37 19.49 -9.83 12.96
N LEU A 38 18.85 -10.68 12.16
CA LEU A 38 19.14 -10.79 10.73
C LEU A 38 18.68 -9.54 10.00
N ARG A 39 17.46 -9.06 10.28
CA ARG A 39 16.90 -7.83 9.72
C ARG A 39 17.68 -6.60 10.19
N ASP A 40 18.09 -6.53 11.46
CA ASP A 40 18.92 -5.44 11.99
C ASP A 40 20.27 -5.35 11.27
N ASN A 41 20.88 -6.50 11.01
CA ASN A 41 22.12 -6.53 10.24
C ASN A 41 21.89 -6.20 8.76
N TYR A 42 20.79 -6.65 8.18
CA TYR A 42 20.43 -6.39 6.78
C TYR A 42 20.21 -4.89 6.55
N SER A 43 19.41 -4.23 7.38
CA SER A 43 18.99 -2.83 7.19
C SER A 43 19.99 -1.79 7.75
N ARG A 44 21.16 -2.22 8.24
CA ARG A 44 22.14 -1.36 8.94
C ARG A 44 22.53 -0.08 8.18
N ASP A 45 22.67 -0.16 6.88
CA ASP A 45 23.13 0.92 6.01
C ASP A 45 22.08 1.37 4.99
N ILE A 46 20.79 1.17 5.30
CA ILE A 46 19.67 1.40 4.38
C ILE A 46 19.61 2.84 3.87
N PHE A 47 19.95 3.83 4.69
CA PHE A 47 19.99 5.25 4.28
C PHE A 47 21.20 5.60 3.39
N CYS A 48 22.25 4.80 3.42
CA CYS A 48 23.44 5.01 2.59
C CYS A 48 23.36 4.30 1.22
N ASN A 49 22.56 3.23 1.13
CA ASN A 49 22.50 2.33 -0.03
C ASN A 49 21.06 2.11 -0.53
N GLN A 50 20.22 3.16 -0.48
CA GLN A 50 18.77 3.07 -0.77
C GLN A 50 18.45 2.42 -2.10
N GLU A 51 19.22 2.68 -3.17
CA GLU A 51 18.95 2.09 -4.48
C GLU A 51 19.08 0.57 -4.46
N LYS A 52 20.14 0.05 -3.81
CA LYS A 52 20.30 -1.39 -3.61
C LYS A 52 19.11 -1.99 -2.87
N TYR A 53 18.69 -1.35 -1.77
CA TYR A 53 17.56 -1.85 -0.99
C TYR A 53 16.22 -1.73 -1.73
N ARG A 54 16.08 -0.72 -2.60
CA ARG A 54 14.90 -0.60 -3.46
C ARG A 54 14.83 -1.74 -4.48
N GLU A 55 15.97 -2.11 -5.08
CA GLU A 55 16.03 -3.27 -5.98
C GLU A 55 15.81 -4.59 -5.23
N ASP A 56 16.36 -4.76 -4.03
CA ASP A 56 16.09 -5.92 -3.17
C ASP A 56 14.59 -5.99 -2.78
N PHE A 57 13.96 -4.84 -2.53
CA PHE A 57 12.53 -4.75 -2.22
C PHE A 57 11.65 -5.12 -3.43
N LYS A 58 11.98 -4.60 -4.62
CA LYS A 58 11.33 -5.00 -5.87
C LYS A 58 11.49 -6.50 -6.13
N ALA A 59 12.68 -7.05 -5.87
CA ALA A 59 12.94 -8.49 -6.02
C ALA A 59 12.11 -9.33 -5.04
N MET A 60 11.89 -8.85 -3.81
CA MET A 60 11.01 -9.50 -2.84
C MET A 60 9.56 -9.53 -3.31
N LEU A 61 9.08 -8.43 -3.89
CA LEU A 61 7.70 -8.31 -4.41
C LEU A 61 7.49 -9.16 -5.66
N GLY A 62 8.49 -9.20 -6.56
CA GLY A 62 8.53 -10.03 -7.75
C GLY A 62 8.27 -9.31 -9.08
N TRP A 63 8.15 -10.10 -10.14
CA TRP A 63 7.80 -9.61 -11.48
C TRP A 63 6.46 -8.85 -11.46
N PRO A 64 6.27 -7.76 -12.22
CA PRO A 64 7.17 -7.17 -13.22
C PRO A 64 8.13 -6.09 -12.68
N LEU A 65 8.14 -5.82 -11.38
CA LEU A 65 9.00 -4.80 -10.77
C LEU A 65 10.51 -5.09 -10.92
N THR A 66 10.87 -6.34 -11.17
CA THR A 66 12.25 -6.79 -11.38
C THR A 66 12.75 -6.62 -12.82
N GLU A 67 11.88 -6.28 -13.75
CA GLU A 67 12.27 -6.03 -15.13
C GLU A 67 12.77 -4.60 -15.34
N LYS A 68 13.51 -4.40 -16.43
CA LYS A 68 13.91 -3.06 -16.84
C LYS A 68 12.66 -2.22 -17.14
N GLN A 69 12.63 -1.02 -16.58
CA GLN A 69 11.53 -0.09 -16.82
C GLN A 69 11.31 0.13 -18.31
N VAL A 70 10.06 -0.07 -18.73
CA VAL A 70 9.65 0.18 -20.11
C VAL A 70 9.58 1.69 -20.32
N GLN A 71 10.35 2.20 -21.29
CA GLN A 71 10.45 3.65 -21.52
C GLN A 71 9.29 4.22 -22.37
N SER A 72 8.42 3.39 -22.96
CA SER A 72 7.27 3.87 -23.72
C SER A 72 6.16 4.36 -22.83
N VAL A 73 5.57 5.51 -23.18
CA VAL A 73 4.33 5.99 -22.56
C VAL A 73 3.23 4.98 -22.85
N PRO A 74 2.49 4.48 -21.83
CA PRO A 74 1.42 3.51 -22.07
C PRO A 74 0.23 4.16 -22.77
N GLU A 75 -0.52 3.34 -23.52
CA GLU A 75 -1.77 3.78 -24.14
C GLU A 75 -2.87 3.93 -23.09
N ALA A 76 -3.72 4.94 -23.26
CA ALA A 76 -4.85 5.18 -22.39
C ALA A 76 -6.12 5.50 -23.18
N LYS A 77 -7.25 5.04 -22.63
CA LYS A 77 -8.61 5.43 -23.07
C LYS A 77 -9.20 6.36 -22.03
N ILE A 78 -9.70 7.51 -22.46
CA ILE A 78 -10.24 8.55 -21.59
C ILE A 78 -11.68 8.85 -22.01
N ASN A 79 -12.60 8.79 -21.05
CA ASN A 79 -14.00 9.13 -21.24
C ASN A 79 -14.45 10.13 -20.18
N LYS A 80 -14.89 11.32 -20.58
CA LYS A 80 -15.49 12.29 -19.66
C LYS A 80 -16.80 11.73 -19.13
N LEU A 81 -16.95 11.69 -17.80
CA LEU A 81 -18.18 11.22 -17.13
C LEU A 81 -19.09 12.38 -16.80
N THR A 82 -18.55 13.40 -16.15
CA THR A 82 -19.29 14.57 -15.67
C THR A 82 -18.33 15.70 -15.34
N GLU A 83 -18.88 16.84 -14.97
CA GLU A 83 -18.16 17.96 -14.39
C GLU A 83 -19.04 18.67 -13.37
N ASP A 84 -18.40 19.29 -12.39
CA ASP A 84 -19.02 20.19 -11.43
C ASP A 84 -18.21 21.49 -11.30
N GLU A 85 -18.51 22.31 -10.30
CA GLU A 85 -17.81 23.58 -10.07
C GLU A 85 -16.34 23.40 -9.62
N ASN A 86 -15.95 22.21 -9.18
CA ASN A 86 -14.63 21.92 -8.62
C ASN A 86 -13.71 21.22 -9.61
N CYS A 87 -14.25 20.33 -10.46
CA CYS A 87 -13.44 19.53 -11.38
C CYS A 87 -14.24 18.91 -12.52
N SER A 88 -13.55 18.52 -13.58
CA SER A 88 -14.05 17.55 -14.57
C SER A 88 -13.63 16.13 -14.18
N ILE A 89 -14.54 15.17 -14.31
CA ILE A 89 -14.31 13.78 -13.91
C ILE A 89 -14.28 12.87 -15.13
N TYR A 90 -13.20 12.09 -15.24
CA TYR A 90 -12.96 11.19 -16.38
C TYR A 90 -12.76 9.76 -15.90
N ARG A 91 -13.27 8.79 -16.64
CA ARG A 91 -12.82 7.39 -16.58
C ARG A 91 -11.56 7.27 -17.44
N VAL A 92 -10.47 6.86 -16.83
CA VAL A 92 -9.19 6.61 -17.50
C VAL A 92 -8.83 5.15 -17.36
N SER A 93 -8.51 4.49 -18.47
CA SER A 93 -8.03 3.11 -18.52
C SER A 93 -6.68 3.09 -19.20
N VAL A 94 -5.64 2.69 -18.49
CA VAL A 94 -4.25 2.65 -18.95
C VAL A 94 -3.84 1.20 -19.17
N GLU A 95 -3.31 0.85 -20.33
CA GLU A 95 -2.71 -0.46 -20.56
C GLU A 95 -1.35 -0.52 -19.88
N VAL A 96 -1.30 -1.17 -18.72
CA VAL A 96 -0.12 -1.20 -17.84
C VAL A 96 0.85 -2.34 -18.17
N LEU A 97 0.32 -3.43 -18.71
CA LEU A 97 1.06 -4.57 -19.28
C LEU A 97 0.32 -5.04 -20.53
N ASP A 98 0.98 -5.81 -21.39
CA ASP A 98 0.35 -6.42 -22.57
C ASP A 98 -0.89 -7.22 -22.15
N GLY A 99 -2.06 -6.73 -22.58
CA GLY A 99 -3.36 -7.33 -22.23
C GLY A 99 -3.89 -7.06 -20.83
N LEU A 100 -3.21 -6.24 -20.00
CA LEU A 100 -3.69 -5.83 -18.69
C LEU A 100 -3.88 -4.31 -18.62
N SER A 101 -5.11 -3.87 -18.38
CA SER A 101 -5.42 -2.45 -18.17
C SER A 101 -5.80 -2.18 -16.72
N MET A 102 -5.29 -1.09 -16.17
CA MET A 102 -5.73 -0.53 -14.89
C MET A 102 -6.61 0.67 -15.15
N THR A 103 -7.80 0.67 -14.55
CA THR A 103 -8.79 1.73 -14.75
C THR A 103 -8.97 2.53 -13.46
N GLY A 104 -9.26 3.82 -13.58
CA GLY A 104 -9.52 4.68 -12.43
C GLY A 104 -10.35 5.90 -12.80
N LEU A 105 -10.53 6.79 -11.82
CA LEU A 105 -11.18 8.08 -11.97
C LEU A 105 -10.15 9.20 -11.87
N LEU A 106 -10.11 10.05 -12.89
CA LEU A 106 -9.35 11.31 -12.85
C LEU A 106 -10.32 12.45 -12.49
N PHE A 107 -9.99 13.16 -11.43
CA PHE A 107 -10.60 14.41 -11.00
C PHE A 107 -9.67 15.55 -11.45
N GLN A 108 -9.91 16.08 -12.62
CA GLN A 108 -9.08 17.14 -13.21
C GLN A 108 -9.65 18.50 -12.82
N LYS A 109 -8.93 19.25 -11.98
CA LYS A 109 -9.39 20.53 -11.45
C LYS A 109 -9.60 21.59 -12.55
N ASP A 110 -8.64 21.70 -13.45
CA ASP A 110 -8.68 22.55 -14.65
C ASP A 110 -7.60 22.11 -15.67
N GLU A 111 -7.38 22.89 -16.71
CA GLU A 111 -6.37 22.62 -17.75
C GLU A 111 -4.95 23.14 -17.41
N LYS A 112 -4.76 23.73 -16.23
CA LYS A 112 -3.44 24.23 -15.82
C LYS A 112 -2.54 23.09 -15.41
N GLN A 113 -1.24 23.31 -15.53
CA GLN A 113 -0.25 22.39 -15.00
C GLN A 113 -0.29 22.40 -13.45
N ARG A 114 -0.58 21.24 -12.87
CA ARG A 114 -0.72 21.04 -11.42
C ARG A 114 -0.12 19.71 -10.99
N PRO A 115 0.22 19.54 -9.71
CA PRO A 115 0.53 18.22 -9.16
C PRO A 115 -0.65 17.26 -9.33
N LEU A 116 -0.34 15.97 -9.51
CA LEU A 116 -1.31 14.89 -9.49
C LEU A 116 -1.12 14.05 -8.22
N VAL A 117 -2.18 13.89 -7.44
CA VAL A 117 -2.20 13.02 -6.26
C VAL A 117 -2.92 11.72 -6.58
N ILE A 118 -2.24 10.60 -6.41
CA ILE A 118 -2.87 9.27 -6.47
C ILE A 118 -3.60 9.05 -5.15
N ALA A 119 -4.93 8.85 -5.20
CA ALA A 119 -5.78 8.59 -4.04
C ALA A 119 -6.24 7.14 -4.03
N GLN A 120 -5.63 6.31 -3.18
CA GLN A 120 -5.83 4.87 -3.19
C GLN A 120 -6.89 4.42 -2.19
N HIS A 121 -7.86 3.63 -2.66
CA HIS A 121 -8.91 3.03 -1.84
C HIS A 121 -8.38 1.87 -0.97
N GLY A 122 -9.11 1.58 0.11
CA GLY A 122 -8.88 0.44 1.00
C GLY A 122 -9.56 -0.85 0.55
N GLY A 123 -9.70 -1.81 1.45
CA GLY A 123 -10.11 -3.19 1.21
C GLY A 123 -11.34 -3.37 0.32
N MET A 124 -12.50 -2.94 0.75
CA MET A 124 -13.76 -3.02 -0.01
C MET A 124 -14.07 -1.71 -0.76
N GLY A 125 -13.06 -0.89 -1.02
CA GLY A 125 -13.20 0.40 -1.67
C GLY A 125 -13.21 0.32 -3.19
N THR A 126 -13.64 1.41 -3.79
CA THR A 126 -13.57 1.68 -5.22
C THR A 126 -13.28 3.15 -5.45
N PRO A 127 -12.80 3.55 -6.63
CA PRO A 127 -12.63 4.97 -6.98
C PRO A 127 -13.90 5.80 -6.75
N GLU A 128 -15.07 5.23 -7.03
CA GLU A 128 -16.37 5.91 -6.86
C GLU A 128 -16.73 6.12 -5.38
N LEU A 129 -16.39 5.18 -4.50
CA LEU A 129 -16.60 5.33 -3.06
C LEU A 129 -15.66 6.39 -2.46
N VAL A 130 -14.39 6.38 -2.87
CA VAL A 130 -13.41 7.39 -2.44
C VAL A 130 -13.76 8.77 -2.98
N GLY A 131 -14.30 8.82 -4.21
CA GLY A 131 -14.78 10.03 -4.88
C GLY A 131 -16.17 10.50 -4.43
N ASN A 132 -16.77 9.82 -3.45
CA ASN A 132 -18.11 10.15 -2.90
C ASN A 132 -19.26 10.19 -3.93
N PHE A 133 -19.16 9.40 -5.02
CA PHE A 133 -20.17 9.39 -6.10
C PHE A 133 -21.59 9.01 -5.61
N TYR A 134 -21.68 8.26 -4.54
CA TYR A 134 -22.96 7.79 -4.00
C TYR A 134 -23.51 8.66 -2.87
N GLY A 135 -22.81 9.76 -2.50
CA GLY A 135 -23.22 10.68 -1.46
C GLY A 135 -23.37 10.03 -0.08
N LYS A 136 -22.70 8.91 0.16
CA LYS A 136 -22.74 8.19 1.44
C LYS A 136 -21.50 8.54 2.27
N LYS A 137 -21.73 8.78 3.57
CA LYS A 137 -20.60 8.91 4.50
C LYS A 137 -19.83 7.58 4.53
N THR A 138 -18.54 7.65 4.26
CA THR A 138 -17.60 6.52 4.31
C THR A 138 -16.45 6.83 5.25
N ASN A 139 -15.68 5.82 5.61
CA ASN A 139 -14.45 5.99 6.40
C ASN A 139 -13.31 6.68 5.63
N TYR A 140 -13.51 7.04 4.36
CA TYR A 140 -12.59 7.88 3.59
C TYR A 140 -12.65 9.37 3.96
N ASN A 141 -13.68 9.81 4.72
CA ASN A 141 -13.80 11.16 5.24
C ASN A 141 -13.55 12.24 4.17
N HIS A 142 -14.17 12.08 2.99
CA HIS A 142 -14.06 13.02 1.86
C HIS A 142 -12.61 13.25 1.37
N MET A 143 -11.76 12.24 1.46
CA MET A 143 -10.32 12.32 1.16
C MET A 143 -10.02 13.02 -0.19
N ILE A 144 -10.75 12.68 -1.27
CA ILE A 144 -10.56 13.30 -2.59
C ILE A 144 -11.05 14.74 -2.61
N GLU A 145 -12.26 15.02 -2.10
CA GLU A 145 -12.82 16.39 -2.06
C GLU A 145 -11.92 17.34 -1.27
N ARG A 146 -11.43 16.87 -0.10
CA ARG A 146 -10.47 17.60 0.72
C ARG A 146 -9.16 17.86 -0.02
N MET A 147 -8.65 16.86 -0.76
CA MET A 147 -7.43 17.02 -1.54
C MET A 147 -7.62 18.00 -2.70
N LEU A 148 -8.77 17.96 -3.39
CA LEU A 148 -9.14 18.89 -4.47
C LEU A 148 -9.33 20.34 -3.99
N SER A 149 -9.51 20.59 -2.68
CA SER A 149 -9.55 21.96 -2.15
C SER A 149 -8.20 22.67 -2.31
N TYR A 150 -7.12 21.91 -2.48
CA TYR A 150 -5.80 22.45 -2.83
C TYR A 150 -5.61 22.47 -4.36
N ASP A 151 -4.54 23.08 -4.81
CA ASP A 151 -4.25 23.26 -6.25
C ASP A 151 -3.63 22.02 -6.89
N VAL A 152 -4.34 20.89 -6.85
CA VAL A 152 -3.91 19.58 -7.38
C VAL A 152 -5.00 18.92 -8.21
N HIS A 153 -4.59 18.03 -9.12
CA HIS A 153 -5.45 16.99 -9.71
C HIS A 153 -5.40 15.74 -8.84
N VAL A 154 -6.43 14.89 -8.93
CA VAL A 154 -6.46 13.62 -8.20
C VAL A 154 -6.78 12.48 -9.16
N PHE A 155 -6.05 11.38 -9.06
CA PHE A 155 -6.37 10.13 -9.75
C PHE A 155 -6.59 9.01 -8.75
N ALA A 156 -7.72 8.33 -8.84
CA ALA A 156 -8.07 7.19 -8.00
C ALA A 156 -8.09 5.91 -8.84
N PRO A 157 -7.04 5.06 -8.78
CA PRO A 157 -7.01 3.79 -9.49
C PRO A 157 -7.89 2.74 -8.81
N GLN A 158 -8.49 1.85 -9.62
CA GLN A 158 -9.17 0.66 -9.14
C GLN A 158 -8.18 -0.47 -8.99
N LEU A 159 -8.02 -0.97 -7.76
CA LEU A 159 -7.27 -2.18 -7.47
C LEU A 159 -8.22 -3.35 -7.18
N LEU A 160 -7.71 -4.58 -7.36
CA LEU A 160 -8.43 -5.80 -7.07
C LEU A 160 -8.12 -6.24 -5.64
N ILE A 161 -8.70 -5.55 -4.61
CA ILE A 161 -8.32 -5.81 -3.22
C ILE A 161 -9.20 -6.88 -2.59
N TRP A 162 -10.46 -6.58 -2.30
CA TRP A 162 -11.40 -7.56 -1.81
C TRP A 162 -12.66 -7.55 -2.66
N GLU A 163 -13.43 -8.63 -2.59
CA GLU A 163 -14.71 -8.71 -3.25
C GLU A 163 -15.55 -7.48 -2.93
N SER A 164 -15.93 -6.77 -3.97
CA SER A 164 -16.63 -5.50 -3.84
C SER A 164 -18.15 -5.69 -3.98
N SER A 165 -18.88 -4.63 -3.68
CA SER A 165 -20.34 -4.54 -3.87
C SER A 165 -20.80 -4.65 -5.34
N TYR A 166 -19.89 -4.84 -6.31
CA TYR A 166 -20.21 -4.99 -7.74
C TYR A 166 -20.43 -6.44 -8.18
N GLU A 167 -20.57 -7.38 -7.24
CA GLU A 167 -20.86 -8.80 -7.52
C GLU A 167 -19.81 -9.47 -8.43
N VAL A 168 -18.57 -8.99 -8.41
CA VAL A 168 -17.46 -9.63 -9.10
C VAL A 168 -16.82 -10.64 -8.16
N GLU A 169 -17.04 -11.93 -8.46
CA GLU A 169 -16.45 -13.02 -7.69
C GLU A 169 -14.97 -13.20 -8.05
N PHE A 170 -14.10 -13.10 -7.07
CA PHE A 170 -12.68 -13.44 -7.19
C PHE A 170 -12.10 -13.80 -5.82
N ASP A 171 -11.08 -14.62 -5.81
CA ASP A 171 -10.28 -14.93 -4.63
C ASP A 171 -8.89 -14.31 -4.79
N ARG A 172 -8.68 -13.15 -4.17
CA ARG A 172 -7.41 -12.43 -4.19
C ARG A 172 -6.25 -13.29 -3.69
N MET A 173 -6.47 -14.07 -2.61
CA MET A 173 -5.42 -14.89 -2.01
C MET A 173 -5.03 -16.06 -2.92
N ALA A 174 -6.00 -16.66 -3.59
CA ALA A 174 -5.74 -17.69 -4.60
C ALA A 174 -5.01 -17.12 -5.82
N LEU A 175 -5.38 -15.93 -6.29
CA LEU A 175 -4.68 -15.24 -7.38
C LEU A 175 -3.24 -14.92 -7.00
N ASP A 176 -3.01 -14.39 -5.81
CA ASP A 176 -1.67 -14.08 -5.31
C ASP A 176 -0.80 -15.34 -5.18
N ALA A 177 -1.37 -16.44 -4.67
CA ALA A 177 -0.66 -17.73 -4.59
C ALA A 177 -0.27 -18.27 -5.99
N GLN A 178 -1.14 -18.09 -7.00
CA GLN A 178 -0.82 -18.46 -8.39
C GLN A 178 0.29 -17.58 -8.96
N LEU A 179 0.25 -16.27 -8.72
CA LEU A 179 1.29 -15.33 -9.13
C LEU A 179 2.63 -15.66 -8.47
N LYS A 180 2.65 -15.97 -7.18
CA LYS A 180 3.87 -16.37 -6.45
C LYS A 180 4.53 -17.62 -7.03
N ARG A 181 3.76 -18.57 -7.60
CA ARG A 181 4.31 -19.73 -8.28
C ARG A 181 5.11 -19.39 -9.55
N VAL A 182 4.83 -18.24 -10.15
CA VAL A 182 5.50 -17.79 -11.39
C VAL A 182 6.43 -16.59 -11.15
N GLY A 183 6.81 -16.36 -9.90
CA GLY A 183 7.79 -15.34 -9.52
C GLY A 183 7.25 -13.90 -9.45
N SER A 184 5.93 -13.75 -9.27
CA SER A 184 5.23 -12.46 -9.13
C SER A 184 4.48 -12.41 -7.80
N SER A 185 3.73 -11.34 -7.56
CA SER A 185 2.68 -11.23 -6.57
C SER A 185 1.61 -10.26 -7.06
N ILE A 186 0.41 -10.33 -6.49
CA ILE A 186 -0.64 -9.35 -6.84
C ILE A 186 -0.20 -7.94 -6.46
N THR A 187 0.52 -7.79 -5.36
CA THR A 187 1.13 -6.51 -4.94
C THR A 187 2.12 -5.97 -5.97
N ALA A 188 2.98 -6.83 -6.54
CA ALA A 188 3.92 -6.41 -7.58
C ALA A 188 3.19 -5.93 -8.84
N LEU A 189 2.15 -6.63 -9.29
CA LEU A 189 1.35 -6.23 -10.45
C LEU A 189 0.65 -4.89 -10.22
N GLU A 190 0.05 -4.70 -9.06
CA GLU A 190 -0.70 -3.48 -8.75
C GLU A 190 0.23 -2.28 -8.56
N ILE A 191 1.37 -2.43 -7.87
CA ILE A 191 2.38 -1.36 -7.76
C ILE A 191 2.93 -1.02 -9.15
N TYR A 192 3.28 -2.01 -9.96
CA TYR A 192 3.74 -1.78 -11.33
C TYR A 192 2.66 -1.06 -12.15
N GLY A 193 1.40 -1.47 -12.03
CA GLY A 193 0.29 -0.79 -12.69
C GLY A 193 0.20 0.69 -12.30
N ILE A 194 0.36 1.03 -11.02
CA ILE A 194 0.39 2.42 -10.56
C ILE A 194 1.62 3.15 -11.15
N THR A 195 2.80 2.52 -11.18
CA THR A 195 3.98 3.17 -11.79
C THR A 195 3.78 3.45 -13.28
N ARG A 196 3.12 2.54 -14.01
CA ARG A 196 2.75 2.77 -15.43
C ARG A 196 1.72 3.89 -15.60
N ILE A 197 0.79 4.04 -14.67
CA ILE A 197 -0.12 5.18 -14.61
C ILE A 197 0.66 6.49 -14.41
N LEU A 198 1.69 6.50 -13.56
CA LEU A 198 2.57 7.67 -13.43
C LEU A 198 3.31 7.96 -14.74
N ASP A 199 3.79 6.95 -15.49
CA ASP A 199 4.41 7.14 -16.81
C ASP A 199 3.44 7.82 -17.80
N TYR A 200 2.17 7.41 -17.78
CA TYR A 200 1.14 8.01 -18.61
C TYR A 200 0.93 9.49 -18.24
N PHE A 201 0.76 9.78 -16.95
CA PHE A 201 0.47 11.15 -16.50
C PHE A 201 1.68 12.07 -16.56
N GLU A 202 2.91 11.57 -16.43
CA GLU A 202 4.14 12.34 -16.60
C GLU A 202 4.26 12.92 -18.01
N ALA A 203 3.71 12.23 -19.00
CA ALA A 203 3.67 12.72 -20.37
C ALA A 203 2.56 13.76 -20.65
N GLN A 204 1.68 14.04 -19.67
CA GLN A 204 0.59 15.01 -19.84
C GLN A 204 1.05 16.41 -19.44
N SER A 205 0.80 17.40 -20.32
CA SER A 205 1.22 18.79 -20.10
C SER A 205 0.59 19.46 -18.87
N TYR A 206 -0.53 18.94 -18.38
CA TYR A 206 -1.23 19.45 -17.21
C TYR A 206 -0.76 18.86 -15.88
N VAL A 207 0.22 17.95 -15.88
CA VAL A 207 0.79 17.35 -14.65
C VAL A 207 2.20 17.87 -14.41
N SER A 208 2.52 18.29 -13.17
CA SER A 208 3.84 18.81 -12.81
C SER A 208 4.66 17.89 -11.90
N SER A 209 4.01 17.19 -10.97
CA SER A 209 4.65 16.34 -9.97
C SER A 209 3.65 15.33 -9.41
N PHE A 210 4.12 14.39 -8.58
CA PHE A 210 3.28 13.31 -8.03
C PHE A 210 3.33 13.26 -6.52
N GLY A 211 2.13 13.08 -5.91
CA GLY A 211 1.93 12.66 -4.52
C GLY A 211 1.05 11.44 -4.42
N MET A 212 0.96 10.84 -3.24
CA MET A 212 0.09 9.68 -3.02
C MET A 212 -0.52 9.70 -1.63
N ILE A 213 -1.81 9.36 -1.54
CA ILE A 213 -2.56 9.24 -0.28
C ILE A 213 -3.40 7.96 -0.30
N GLY A 214 -3.65 7.37 0.86
CA GLY A 214 -4.52 6.20 0.92
C GLY A 214 -4.84 5.73 2.32
N LEU A 215 -5.95 5.00 2.43
CA LEU A 215 -6.48 4.43 3.66
C LEU A 215 -6.37 2.91 3.65
N SER A 216 -5.92 2.29 4.76
CA SER A 216 -5.94 0.84 4.93
C SER A 216 -5.06 0.15 3.87
N TYR A 217 -5.58 -0.77 3.05
CA TYR A 217 -4.86 -1.24 1.86
C TYR A 217 -4.36 -0.10 0.97
N GLY A 218 -5.12 1.00 0.88
CA GLY A 218 -4.66 2.21 0.20
C GLY A 218 -3.43 2.82 0.86
N GLY A 219 -3.36 2.81 2.20
CA GLY A 219 -2.17 3.19 2.96
C GLY A 219 -0.99 2.27 2.69
N PHE A 220 -1.23 0.95 2.61
CA PHE A 220 -0.24 -0.03 2.18
C PHE A 220 0.33 0.28 0.80
N TYR A 221 -0.53 0.45 -0.22
CA TYR A 221 -0.08 0.77 -1.57
C TYR A 221 0.61 2.14 -1.63
N THR A 222 0.17 3.11 -0.81
CA THR A 222 0.83 4.41 -0.71
C THR A 222 2.27 4.27 -0.21
N LEU A 223 2.49 3.53 0.88
CA LEU A 223 3.81 3.29 1.43
C LEU A 223 4.71 2.54 0.44
N PHE A 224 4.22 1.41 -0.07
CA PHE A 224 4.99 0.49 -0.91
C PHE A 224 5.28 1.08 -2.30
N THR A 225 4.30 1.73 -2.94
CA THR A 225 4.51 2.38 -4.23
C THR A 225 5.48 3.54 -4.12
N THR A 226 5.36 4.37 -3.06
CA THR A 226 6.29 5.48 -2.82
C THR A 226 7.72 4.98 -2.56
N ALA A 227 7.88 3.84 -1.91
CA ALA A 227 9.20 3.21 -1.71
C ALA A 227 9.81 2.72 -3.04
N VAL A 228 8.98 2.21 -3.97
CA VAL A 228 9.41 1.71 -5.29
C VAL A 228 9.66 2.84 -6.28
N ASP A 229 8.73 3.82 -6.38
CA ASP A 229 8.78 4.88 -7.39
C ASP A 229 9.21 6.23 -6.78
N THR A 230 10.38 6.67 -7.18
CA THR A 230 11.00 7.90 -6.65
C THR A 230 10.37 9.20 -7.17
N ARG A 231 9.48 9.15 -8.15
CA ARG A 231 8.73 10.31 -8.67
C ARG A 231 7.69 10.82 -7.69
N ILE A 232 7.18 9.96 -6.79
CA ILE A 232 6.24 10.38 -5.75
C ILE A 232 7.01 11.16 -4.69
N LYS A 233 6.76 12.48 -4.59
CA LYS A 233 7.53 13.42 -3.75
C LYS A 233 7.07 13.45 -2.30
N SER A 234 5.75 13.30 -2.08
CA SER A 234 5.14 13.34 -0.76
C SER A 234 4.01 12.32 -0.67
N ALA A 235 3.86 11.65 0.47
CA ALA A 235 2.87 10.59 0.67
C ALA A 235 2.23 10.63 2.06
N VAL A 236 0.94 10.27 2.14
CA VAL A 236 0.19 10.09 3.39
C VAL A 236 -0.38 8.67 3.45
N SER A 237 0.18 7.84 4.31
CA SER A 237 -0.27 6.46 4.55
C SER A 237 -1.10 6.42 5.83
N CYS A 238 -2.41 6.17 5.70
CA CYS A 238 -3.35 6.22 6.81
C CYS A 238 -3.88 4.82 7.17
N ALA A 239 -3.97 4.55 8.49
CA ALA A 239 -4.58 3.36 9.10
C ALA A 239 -4.07 2.04 8.51
N PHE A 240 -2.74 1.91 8.39
CA PHE A 240 -2.10 0.72 7.84
C PHE A 240 -0.80 0.35 8.58
N PHE A 241 0.08 1.32 8.85
CA PHE A 241 1.46 1.11 9.32
C PHE A 241 1.49 0.27 10.59
N ASN A 242 2.09 -0.95 10.51
CA ASN A 242 1.96 -1.92 11.58
C ASN A 242 3.02 -3.03 11.51
N SER A 243 3.16 -3.81 12.57
CA SER A 243 4.03 -4.98 12.57
C SER A 243 3.53 -6.08 11.64
N ARG A 244 4.33 -6.48 10.65
CA ARG A 244 4.00 -7.60 9.74
C ARG A 244 3.85 -8.95 10.45
N LYS A 245 4.36 -9.08 11.66
CA LYS A 245 4.18 -10.26 12.49
C LYS A 245 2.71 -10.45 12.91
N GLU A 246 2.02 -9.36 13.23
CA GLU A 246 0.61 -9.39 13.65
C GLU A 246 -0.35 -9.50 12.45
N TYR A 247 0.08 -9.04 11.26
CA TYR A 247 -0.72 -8.95 10.04
C TYR A 247 -0.07 -9.71 8.87
N ALA A 248 0.21 -11.00 9.08
CA ALA A 248 0.80 -11.88 8.08
C ALA A 248 -0.26 -12.44 7.11
N TRP A 249 -1.01 -11.56 6.44
CA TRP A 249 -1.95 -11.97 5.38
C TRP A 249 -1.18 -12.50 4.17
N PRO A 250 -1.70 -13.50 3.44
CA PRO A 250 -0.97 -14.13 2.34
C PRO A 250 -0.44 -13.16 1.29
N ASP A 251 -1.26 -12.19 0.86
CA ASP A 251 -0.89 -11.16 -0.12
C ASP A 251 0.01 -10.04 0.44
N TRP A 252 0.26 -10.05 1.76
CA TRP A 252 1.21 -9.16 2.46
C TRP A 252 2.44 -9.91 2.98
N THR A 253 2.61 -11.17 2.56
CA THR A 253 3.68 -12.04 3.04
C THR A 253 4.51 -12.56 1.87
N TRP A 254 5.82 -12.37 1.94
CA TRP A 254 6.80 -12.84 0.97
C TRP A 254 7.81 -13.75 1.63
N PHE A 255 8.45 -14.60 0.84
CA PHE A 255 9.43 -15.54 1.34
C PHE A 255 10.56 -14.82 2.07
N ARG A 256 10.76 -15.17 3.35
CA ARG A 256 11.76 -14.59 4.26
C ARG A 256 11.65 -13.07 4.49
N SER A 257 10.51 -12.45 4.25
CA SER A 257 10.32 -11.00 4.46
C SER A 257 10.66 -10.55 5.89
N ALA A 258 10.42 -11.38 6.90
CA ALA A 258 10.78 -11.09 8.29
C ALA A 258 12.29 -10.84 8.53
N GLU A 259 13.15 -11.33 7.64
CA GLU A 259 14.61 -11.16 7.72
C GLU A 259 15.13 -9.93 6.97
N THR A 260 14.26 -9.22 6.20
CA THR A 260 14.64 -8.11 5.31
C THR A 260 13.78 -6.87 5.52
N PHE A 261 12.51 -6.90 5.13
CA PHE A 261 11.63 -5.74 5.11
C PHE A 261 10.39 -5.95 5.96
N SER A 262 10.16 -5.06 6.92
CA SER A 262 8.85 -4.76 7.47
C SER A 262 8.47 -3.32 7.08
N ASP A 263 7.37 -2.78 7.60
CA ASP A 263 6.90 -1.45 7.20
C ASP A 263 7.93 -0.36 7.52
N ALA A 264 8.69 -0.50 8.61
CA ALA A 264 9.74 0.44 8.99
C ALA A 264 10.89 0.50 7.95
N GLU A 265 11.37 -0.66 7.49
CA GLU A 265 12.41 -0.71 6.47
C GLU A 265 11.90 -0.19 5.11
N VAL A 266 10.64 -0.50 4.76
CA VAL A 266 10.01 0.04 3.54
C VAL A 266 9.90 1.57 3.62
N ALA A 267 9.49 2.12 4.77
CA ALA A 267 9.42 3.57 4.97
C ALA A 267 10.79 4.25 4.79
N CYS A 268 11.88 3.62 5.26
CA CYS A 268 13.24 4.15 5.07
C CYS A 268 13.60 4.37 3.59
N LEU A 269 13.02 3.60 2.65
CA LEU A 269 13.27 3.76 1.21
C LEU A 269 12.65 5.04 0.63
N ILE A 270 11.80 5.72 1.38
CA ILE A 270 11.17 6.98 0.96
C ILE A 270 12.10 8.18 1.19
N TYR A 271 12.95 8.13 2.22
CA TYR A 271 13.91 9.21 2.50
C TYR A 271 14.71 9.62 1.25
N PRO A 272 14.99 10.91 1.00
CA PRO A 272 14.64 12.10 1.78
C PRO A 272 13.27 12.71 1.45
N ARG A 273 12.45 12.03 0.65
CA ARG A 273 11.09 12.45 0.27
C ARG A 273 10.17 12.39 1.49
N ARG A 274 9.04 13.11 1.43
CA ARG A 274 8.12 13.22 2.57
C ARG A 274 7.23 12.00 2.72
N LEU A 275 7.08 11.56 3.98
CA LEU A 275 6.12 10.54 4.39
C LEU A 275 5.39 11.02 5.65
N CYS A 276 4.06 11.02 5.60
CA CYS A 276 3.20 11.10 6.77
C CYS A 276 2.56 9.74 7.04
N ILE A 277 2.66 9.27 8.28
CA ILE A 277 2.02 8.06 8.77
C ILE A 277 0.91 8.49 9.73
N GLU A 278 -0.34 8.13 9.44
CA GLU A 278 -1.49 8.40 10.28
C GLU A 278 -2.03 7.09 10.88
N VAL A 279 -2.22 7.05 12.20
CA VAL A 279 -2.73 5.87 12.92
C VAL A 279 -3.87 6.26 13.86
N GLY A 280 -4.99 5.55 13.77
CA GLY A 280 -6.14 5.74 14.64
C GLY A 280 -5.93 5.05 16.00
N THR A 281 -6.15 5.79 17.10
CA THR A 281 -5.97 5.23 18.45
C THR A 281 -7.07 4.25 18.87
N LYS A 282 -8.18 4.23 18.11
CA LYS A 282 -9.34 3.34 18.31
C LYS A 282 -9.57 2.40 17.12
N ASP A 283 -8.55 2.24 16.26
CA ASP A 283 -8.63 1.38 15.09
C ASP A 283 -8.77 -0.09 15.52
N GLU A 284 -9.92 -0.71 15.18
CA GLU A 284 -10.18 -2.12 15.46
C GLU A 284 -9.54 -3.06 14.44
N GLY A 285 -9.13 -2.56 13.28
CA GLY A 285 -8.45 -3.30 12.21
C GLY A 285 -6.95 -3.42 12.44
N PHE A 286 -6.32 -2.36 12.98
CA PHE A 286 -4.86 -2.28 13.21
C PHE A 286 -4.57 -1.75 14.62
N ASP A 287 -4.06 -2.63 15.48
CA ASP A 287 -3.77 -2.32 16.87
C ASP A 287 -2.73 -1.19 17.02
N ILE A 288 -3.09 -0.17 17.79
CA ILE A 288 -2.25 1.02 18.00
C ILE A 288 -0.90 0.69 18.66
N ASN A 289 -0.82 -0.33 19.54
CA ASN A 289 0.44 -0.66 20.20
C ASN A 289 1.38 -1.37 19.22
N SER A 290 0.84 -2.17 18.31
CA SER A 290 1.59 -2.77 17.21
C SER A 290 2.09 -1.69 16.23
N ALA A 291 1.27 -0.67 15.92
CA ALA A 291 1.69 0.49 15.12
C ALA A 291 2.81 1.27 15.81
N ARG A 292 2.68 1.58 17.10
CA ARG A 292 3.71 2.28 17.90
C ARG A 292 5.03 1.53 17.95
N ALA A 293 4.99 0.20 18.06
CA ALA A 293 6.20 -0.62 18.03
C ALA A 293 6.95 -0.50 16.69
N GLU A 294 6.23 -0.52 15.59
CA GLU A 294 6.80 -0.36 14.25
C GLU A 294 7.29 1.08 13.98
N ILE A 295 6.58 2.09 14.48
CA ILE A 295 7.01 3.50 14.45
C ILE A 295 8.28 3.70 15.29
N CYS A 296 8.37 3.06 16.45
CA CYS A 296 9.59 3.09 17.26
C CYS A 296 10.77 2.52 16.47
N ARG A 297 10.57 1.37 15.82
CA ARG A 297 11.56 0.76 14.93
C ARG A 297 12.00 1.70 13.80
N LEU A 298 11.06 2.37 13.14
CA LEU A 298 11.37 3.36 12.10
C LEU A 298 12.23 4.50 12.63
N ARG A 299 11.89 5.04 13.82
CA ARG A 299 12.68 6.11 14.46
C ARG A 299 14.07 5.66 14.87
N GLU A 300 14.25 4.41 15.31
CA GLU A 300 15.55 3.84 15.59
C GLU A 300 16.42 3.75 14.33
N LEU A 301 15.87 3.24 13.21
CA LEU A 301 16.55 3.17 11.92
C LEU A 301 16.93 4.55 11.40
N SER A 302 16.03 5.54 11.50
CA SER A 302 16.23 6.89 10.99
C SER A 302 17.01 7.81 11.93
N SER A 303 17.49 7.33 13.08
CA SER A 303 18.18 8.15 14.09
C SER A 303 19.47 8.84 13.59
N THR A 304 20.02 8.42 12.45
CA THR A 304 21.24 8.97 11.85
C THR A 304 20.97 10.03 10.76
N VAL A 305 19.72 10.24 10.39
CA VAL A 305 19.31 11.24 9.38
C VAL A 305 18.41 12.30 10.04
N ASN A 306 18.20 13.44 9.35
CA ASN A 306 17.25 14.42 9.88
C ASN A 306 15.83 13.82 9.84
N ASP A 307 14.95 14.30 10.71
CA ASP A 307 13.57 13.82 10.88
C ASP A 307 12.53 14.62 10.10
N GLU A 308 12.94 15.64 9.35
CA GLU A 308 12.03 16.51 8.60
C GLU A 308 11.22 15.79 7.52
N TRP A 309 11.68 14.62 7.07
CA TRP A 309 11.04 13.82 6.03
C TRP A 309 9.84 13.01 6.55
N LEU A 310 9.73 12.81 7.88
CA LEU A 310 8.76 11.90 8.49
C LEU A 310 7.85 12.63 9.47
N ASP A 311 6.57 12.62 9.20
CA ASP A 311 5.52 13.00 10.14
C ASP A 311 4.77 11.76 10.63
N VAL A 312 4.46 11.69 11.92
CA VAL A 312 3.64 10.62 12.51
C VAL A 312 2.52 11.27 13.30
N ILE A 313 1.28 10.94 12.95
CA ILE A 313 0.06 11.46 13.55
C ILE A 313 -0.73 10.33 14.17
N GLU A 314 -0.85 10.34 15.50
CA GLU A 314 -1.83 9.51 16.21
C GLU A 314 -3.10 10.34 16.40
N PHE A 315 -4.19 9.95 15.74
CA PHE A 315 -5.47 10.66 15.87
C PHE A 315 -6.50 9.86 16.65
N GLU A 316 -7.41 10.56 17.32
CA GLU A 316 -8.51 9.94 18.05
C GLU A 316 -9.63 9.52 17.07
N GLY A 317 -9.48 8.36 16.45
CA GLY A 317 -10.41 7.83 15.44
C GLY A 317 -10.31 6.32 15.33
N ASN A 318 -11.25 5.76 14.57
CA ASN A 318 -11.35 4.35 14.25
C ASN A 318 -10.54 4.03 12.99
N HIS A 319 -10.93 2.96 12.26
CA HIS A 319 -10.38 2.62 10.95
C HIS A 319 -10.90 3.57 9.87
N GLU A 320 -10.34 4.76 9.80
CA GLU A 320 -10.79 5.84 8.93
C GLU A 320 -9.65 6.76 8.50
N PHE A 321 -9.84 7.49 7.41
CA PHE A 321 -8.89 8.53 6.97
C PHE A 321 -8.95 9.71 7.95
N CYS A 322 -7.78 10.16 8.42
CA CYS A 322 -7.69 11.22 9.43
C CYS A 322 -8.44 12.48 8.99
N LEU A 323 -9.21 13.08 9.91
CA LEU A 323 -9.99 14.29 9.65
C LEU A 323 -9.14 15.57 9.70
N GLU A 324 -7.90 15.51 10.16
CA GLU A 324 -6.99 16.66 10.18
C GLU A 324 -6.51 17.00 8.77
N ASP A 325 -6.60 18.26 8.38
CA ASP A 325 -6.17 18.72 7.06
C ASP A 325 -4.67 19.04 6.97
N ALA A 326 -3.98 19.13 8.09
CA ALA A 326 -2.57 19.50 8.13
C ALA A 326 -1.68 18.59 7.25
N PRO A 327 -1.84 17.23 7.22
CA PRO A 327 -1.08 16.36 6.34
C PRO A 327 -1.36 16.60 4.86
N LEU A 328 -2.62 16.78 4.48
CA LEU A 328 -3.01 17.04 3.09
C LEU A 328 -2.50 18.40 2.61
N LYS A 329 -2.60 19.41 3.46
CA LYS A 329 -2.05 20.75 3.20
C LYS A 329 -0.53 20.68 3.02
N ARG A 330 0.15 19.94 3.88
CA ARG A 330 1.60 19.77 3.79
C ARG A 330 1.99 19.04 2.52
N LEU A 331 1.30 17.93 2.17
CA LEU A 331 1.52 17.21 0.93
C LEU A 331 1.34 18.13 -0.28
N ALA A 332 0.26 18.90 -0.34
CA ALA A 332 0.02 19.84 -1.43
C ALA A 332 1.13 20.89 -1.53
N TRP A 333 1.58 21.43 -0.40
CA TRP A 333 2.68 22.38 -0.35
C TRP A 333 3.99 21.79 -0.85
N ASP A 334 4.36 20.58 -0.39
CA ASP A 334 5.56 19.86 -0.85
C ASP A 334 5.56 19.63 -2.36
N LEU A 335 4.38 19.45 -2.97
CA LEU A 335 4.24 19.22 -4.41
C LEU A 335 4.27 20.50 -5.26
N LEU A 336 3.91 21.62 -4.69
CA LEU A 336 3.83 22.93 -5.38
C LEU A 336 5.15 23.70 -5.33
N GLU A 337 6.02 23.42 -4.34
CA GLU A 337 7.32 24.12 -4.18
C GLU A 337 8.49 23.42 -4.91
N PHE A 338 8.25 22.28 -5.54
CA PHE A 338 9.17 21.56 -6.38
C PHE A 338 8.77 21.68 -7.85
#